data_81875f8e4965596f49be5548e616dd4d
#
_entry.id   81875f8e4965596f49be5548e616dd4d
#
_cell.length_a   1.000
_cell.length_b   1.000
_cell.length_c   1.000
_cell.angle_alpha   90.00
_cell.angle_beta   90.00
_cell.angle_gamma   90.00
#
_symmetry.space_group_name_H-M   'P 1'
#
loop_
_entity.id
_entity.type
_entity.pdbx_description
1 polymer ?
#
loop_
_entity_poly.entity_id
_entity_poly.type
_entity_poly.pdbx_seq_one_letter_code
_entity_poly.pdbx_strand_id
1 'polypeptide(L)'
;MDHLGARIATWDAEAASFDEPADHGLSDPAIRETWLRLMLDTLPPAPARVVDLGCGTGTLTLLLAEAGYAVDGLDFSPAMVARARAKLAGVEGATVAEGDAAEPRLPLASYDVVLSRHVLWAMLDPTTALARWSALLRPRGRVVLVEGCWSSGVGLTAARTVALAEGAGLRAEVRPLDDPAYWGRPISDERYLVVAVPAR
;
A
#
# COMPACT_ATOMS: atom_id res chain seq x y z
N MET A 1 -23.70 15.02 -3.64
CA MET A 1 -23.32 13.62 -3.88
C MET A 1 -22.19 13.29 -2.93
N ASP A 2 -22.30 12.18 -2.23
CA ASP A 2 -21.27 11.70 -1.32
C ASP A 2 -20.00 11.35 -2.13
N HIS A 3 -18.94 12.12 -1.95
CA HIS A 3 -17.68 11.91 -2.66
C HIS A 3 -17.09 10.52 -2.39
N LEU A 4 -17.32 9.93 -1.22
CA LEU A 4 -16.86 8.59 -0.89
C LEU A 4 -17.62 7.53 -1.71
N GLY A 5 -18.94 7.63 -1.80
CA GLY A 5 -19.74 6.70 -2.59
C GLY A 5 -19.37 6.67 -4.07
N ALA A 6 -19.04 7.83 -4.67
CA ALA A 6 -18.57 7.87 -6.06
C ALA A 6 -17.19 7.20 -6.24
N ARG A 7 -16.28 7.35 -5.28
CA ARG A 7 -14.96 6.68 -5.28
C ARG A 7 -15.10 5.18 -5.12
N ILE A 8 -15.97 4.73 -4.21
CA ILE A 8 -16.27 3.29 -4.04
C ILE A 8 -16.78 2.70 -5.36
N ALA A 9 -17.77 3.33 -6.00
CA ALA A 9 -18.31 2.84 -7.27
C ALA A 9 -17.26 2.74 -8.38
N THR A 10 -16.31 3.68 -8.43
CA THR A 10 -15.19 3.62 -9.38
C THR A 10 -14.33 2.36 -9.16
N TRP A 11 -13.88 2.12 -7.94
CA TRP A 11 -13.01 0.98 -7.63
C TRP A 11 -13.76 -0.36 -7.66
N ASP A 12 -15.07 -0.37 -7.35
CA ASP A 12 -15.89 -1.56 -7.54
C ASP A 12 -15.97 -1.98 -9.01
N ALA A 13 -16.07 -1.01 -9.94
CA ALA A 13 -16.07 -1.28 -11.37
C ALA A 13 -14.72 -1.84 -11.87
N GLU A 14 -13.60 -1.35 -11.31
CA GLU A 14 -12.25 -1.77 -11.67
C GLU A 14 -11.86 -3.14 -11.08
N ALA A 15 -12.53 -3.59 -10.03
CA ALA A 15 -12.14 -4.79 -9.29
C ALA A 15 -12.04 -6.04 -10.19
N ALA A 16 -12.86 -6.16 -11.24
CA ALA A 16 -12.89 -7.35 -12.09
C ALA A 16 -11.59 -7.56 -12.86
N SER A 17 -10.97 -6.51 -13.35
CA SER A 17 -9.75 -6.50 -14.18
C SER A 17 -8.52 -6.00 -13.44
N PHE A 18 -8.64 -5.65 -12.16
CA PHE A 18 -7.58 -4.99 -11.40
C PHE A 18 -6.26 -5.76 -11.37
N ASP A 19 -6.31 -7.09 -11.40
CA ASP A 19 -5.12 -7.96 -11.38
C ASP A 19 -4.50 -8.22 -12.77
N GLU A 20 -5.11 -7.74 -13.87
CA GLU A 20 -4.61 -7.97 -15.22
C GLU A 20 -3.25 -7.31 -15.50
N PRO A 21 -2.98 -6.05 -15.07
CA PRO A 21 -1.65 -5.47 -15.17
C PRO A 21 -0.63 -6.28 -14.36
N ALA A 22 0.56 -6.47 -14.95
CA ALA A 22 1.60 -7.34 -14.40
C ALA A 22 2.05 -6.92 -12.98
N ASP A 23 2.10 -5.61 -12.73
CA ASP A 23 2.47 -5.04 -11.44
C ASP A 23 1.33 -5.03 -10.41
N HIS A 24 0.07 -5.20 -10.82
CA HIS A 24 -1.07 -5.29 -9.90
C HIS A 24 -1.30 -6.71 -9.40
N GLY A 25 -1.47 -7.67 -10.33
CA GLY A 25 -1.76 -9.07 -10.00
C GLY A 25 -0.55 -9.88 -9.57
N LEU A 26 0.66 -9.45 -9.95
CA LEU A 26 1.92 -10.17 -9.74
C LEU A 26 1.84 -11.63 -10.18
N SER A 27 1.16 -11.87 -11.31
CA SER A 27 0.96 -13.21 -11.88
C SER A 27 2.21 -13.75 -12.57
N ASP A 28 3.10 -12.86 -13.05
CA ASP A 28 4.41 -13.24 -13.57
C ASP A 28 5.36 -13.57 -12.40
N PRO A 29 5.93 -14.79 -12.35
CA PRO A 29 6.81 -15.20 -11.26
C PRO A 29 8.06 -14.32 -11.09
N ALA A 30 8.62 -13.76 -12.16
CA ALA A 30 9.80 -12.91 -12.08
C ALA A 30 9.47 -11.54 -11.47
N ILE A 31 8.34 -10.96 -11.86
CA ILE A 31 7.85 -9.71 -11.28
C ILE A 31 7.49 -9.93 -9.81
N ARG A 32 6.77 -11.03 -9.51
CA ARG A 32 6.42 -11.39 -8.15
C ARG A 32 7.66 -11.54 -7.25
N GLU A 33 8.70 -12.21 -7.72
CA GLU A 33 9.96 -12.38 -7.00
C GLU A 33 10.66 -11.03 -6.78
N THR A 34 10.63 -10.13 -7.77
CA THR A 34 11.19 -8.78 -7.66
C THR A 34 10.47 -7.97 -6.58
N TRP A 35 9.14 -8.03 -6.53
CA TRP A 35 8.35 -7.37 -5.49
C TRP A 35 8.58 -8.00 -4.12
N LEU A 36 8.68 -9.33 -4.03
CA LEU A 36 9.00 -10.02 -2.78
C LEU A 36 10.33 -9.55 -2.21
N ARG A 37 11.38 -9.50 -3.03
CA ARG A 37 12.70 -8.99 -2.61
C ARG A 37 12.63 -7.54 -2.15
N LEU A 38 11.93 -6.67 -2.91
CA LEU A 38 11.74 -5.29 -2.51
C LEU A 38 11.12 -5.17 -1.12
N MET A 39 10.09 -5.97 -0.83
CA MET A 39 9.43 -5.97 0.47
C MET A 39 10.36 -6.51 1.56
N LEU A 40 11.02 -7.65 1.33
CA LEU A 40 11.94 -8.24 2.32
C LEU A 40 13.13 -7.33 2.66
N ASP A 41 13.64 -6.58 1.68
CA ASP A 41 14.72 -5.60 1.88
C ASP A 41 14.24 -4.34 2.62
N THR A 42 12.94 -4.05 2.58
CA THR A 42 12.37 -2.81 3.11
C THR A 42 11.73 -3.00 4.49
N LEU A 43 11.07 -4.14 4.71
CA LEU A 43 10.34 -4.43 5.94
C LEU A 43 11.28 -5.03 7.01
N PRO A 44 10.92 -4.95 8.30
CA PRO A 44 11.61 -5.72 9.33
C PRO A 44 11.46 -7.24 9.04
N PRO A 45 12.39 -8.08 9.52
CA PRO A 45 12.26 -9.52 9.34
C PRO A 45 10.93 -10.07 9.88
N ALA A 46 10.38 -11.08 9.21
CA ALA A 46 9.24 -11.83 9.73
C ALA A 46 9.65 -12.63 11.00
N PRO A 47 8.72 -12.87 11.95
CA PRO A 47 7.34 -12.39 11.91
C PRO A 47 7.23 -10.93 12.35
N ALA A 48 6.54 -10.11 11.54
CA ALA A 48 6.19 -8.74 11.89
C ALA A 48 4.73 -8.49 11.51
N ARG A 49 4.10 -7.53 12.18
CA ARG A 49 2.70 -7.20 11.92
C ARG A 49 2.60 -6.03 10.96
N VAL A 50 1.93 -6.25 9.83
CA VAL A 50 1.76 -5.28 8.75
C VAL A 50 0.28 -4.93 8.63
N VAL A 51 -0.04 -3.66 8.38
CA VAL A 51 -1.34 -3.27 7.82
C VAL A 51 -1.12 -2.79 6.39
N ASP A 52 -1.93 -3.30 5.46
CA ASP A 52 -1.95 -2.92 4.04
C ASP A 52 -3.16 -2.04 3.78
N LEU A 53 -2.95 -0.72 3.74
CA LEU A 53 -4.00 0.29 3.63
C LEU A 53 -4.29 0.61 2.16
N GLY A 54 -5.54 0.36 1.73
CA GLY A 54 -5.93 0.34 0.33
C GLY A 54 -5.42 -0.93 -0.35
N CYS A 55 -5.62 -2.08 0.28
CA CYS A 55 -5.05 -3.36 -0.17
C CYS A 55 -5.60 -3.85 -1.52
N GLY A 56 -6.67 -3.24 -2.05
CA GLY A 56 -7.32 -3.64 -3.29
C GLY A 56 -7.72 -5.12 -3.26
N THR A 57 -7.31 -5.86 -4.29
CA THR A 57 -7.55 -7.31 -4.41
C THR A 57 -6.63 -8.16 -3.53
N GLY A 58 -5.84 -7.57 -2.63
CA GLY A 58 -5.02 -8.27 -1.65
C GLY A 58 -3.72 -8.88 -2.18
N THR A 59 -3.19 -8.41 -3.30
CA THR A 59 -1.99 -9.01 -3.91
C THR A 59 -0.73 -8.86 -3.03
N LEU A 60 -0.46 -7.65 -2.48
CA LEU A 60 0.66 -7.48 -1.54
C LEU A 60 0.37 -8.14 -0.18
N THR A 61 -0.87 -8.10 0.28
CA THR A 61 -1.31 -8.83 1.47
C THR A 61 -0.98 -10.32 1.37
N LEU A 62 -1.31 -10.97 0.22
CA LEU A 62 -0.96 -12.38 -0.05
C LEU A 62 0.55 -12.58 -0.07
N LEU A 63 1.27 -11.76 -0.84
CA LEU A 63 2.73 -11.86 -0.99
C LEU A 63 3.44 -11.86 0.36
N LEU A 64 3.02 -10.97 1.26
CA LEU A 64 3.62 -10.83 2.59
C LEU A 64 3.19 -11.95 3.54
N ALA A 65 1.93 -12.38 3.51
CA ALA A 65 1.47 -13.50 4.33
C ALA A 65 2.22 -14.80 4.00
N GLU A 66 2.42 -15.10 2.71
CA GLU A 66 3.24 -16.24 2.26
C GLU A 66 4.72 -16.12 2.67
N ALA A 67 5.21 -14.89 2.89
CA ALA A 67 6.55 -14.62 3.42
C ALA A 67 6.62 -14.65 4.97
N GLY A 68 5.53 -15.02 5.65
CA GLY A 68 5.49 -15.23 7.11
C GLY A 68 5.14 -13.97 7.92
N TYR A 69 4.63 -12.91 7.30
CA TYR A 69 4.12 -11.75 8.01
C TYR A 69 2.67 -11.96 8.46
N ALA A 70 2.28 -11.31 9.57
CA ALA A 70 0.87 -11.17 9.93
C ALA A 70 0.33 -9.88 9.30
N VAL A 71 -0.63 -10.01 8.35
CA VAL A 71 -1.07 -8.89 7.51
C VAL A 71 -2.57 -8.64 7.67
N ASP A 72 -2.92 -7.42 8.04
CA ASP A 72 -4.31 -6.93 8.05
C ASP A 72 -4.51 -6.00 6.83
N GLY A 73 -5.27 -6.44 5.82
CA GLY A 73 -5.64 -5.62 4.66
C GLY A 73 -6.89 -4.79 4.94
N LEU A 74 -6.91 -3.55 4.47
CA LEU A 74 -8.07 -2.66 4.57
C LEU A 74 -8.34 -2.00 3.21
N ASP A 75 -9.56 -2.11 2.70
CA ASP A 75 -9.98 -1.39 1.49
C ASP A 75 -11.43 -0.92 1.63
N PHE A 76 -11.78 0.22 1.05
CA PHE A 76 -13.13 0.75 1.14
C PHE A 76 -14.09 0.18 0.08
N SER A 77 -13.57 -0.49 -0.98
CA SER A 77 -14.37 -1.10 -2.05
C SER A 77 -14.83 -2.51 -1.64
N PRO A 78 -16.14 -2.76 -1.48
CA PRO A 78 -16.65 -4.10 -1.23
C PRO A 78 -16.23 -5.12 -2.28
N ALA A 79 -16.17 -4.72 -3.57
CA ALA A 79 -15.79 -5.61 -4.65
C ALA A 79 -14.29 -5.99 -4.59
N MET A 80 -13.41 -5.05 -4.25
CA MET A 80 -11.99 -5.32 -4.00
C MET A 80 -11.82 -6.29 -2.82
N VAL A 81 -12.47 -6.01 -1.70
CA VAL A 81 -12.43 -6.84 -0.49
C VAL A 81 -12.95 -8.26 -0.77
N ALA A 82 -14.02 -8.41 -1.55
CA ALA A 82 -14.53 -9.73 -1.92
C ALA A 82 -13.48 -10.54 -2.71
N ARG A 83 -12.77 -9.91 -3.66
CA ARG A 83 -11.68 -10.55 -4.40
C ARG A 83 -10.47 -10.86 -3.50
N ALA A 84 -10.11 -9.94 -2.63
CA ALA A 84 -9.03 -10.18 -1.68
C ALA A 84 -9.34 -11.37 -0.76
N ARG A 85 -10.55 -11.46 -0.22
CA ARG A 85 -11.00 -12.60 0.59
C ARG A 85 -10.94 -13.93 -0.17
N ALA A 86 -11.35 -13.93 -1.44
CA ALA A 86 -11.26 -15.12 -2.30
C ALA A 86 -9.80 -15.53 -2.55
N LYS A 87 -8.91 -14.55 -2.83
CA LYS A 87 -7.48 -14.77 -3.06
C LYS A 87 -6.77 -15.29 -1.81
N LEU A 88 -7.17 -14.84 -0.63
CA LEU A 88 -6.57 -15.18 0.67
C LEU A 88 -7.22 -16.40 1.33
N ALA A 89 -8.19 -17.06 0.68
CA ALA A 89 -8.88 -18.22 1.26
C ALA A 89 -7.89 -19.34 1.59
N GLY A 90 -7.81 -19.70 2.87
CA GLY A 90 -6.88 -20.74 3.36
C GLY A 90 -5.45 -20.24 3.60
N VAL A 91 -5.17 -18.96 3.41
CA VAL A 91 -3.86 -18.37 3.72
C VAL A 91 -3.82 -17.96 5.18
N GLU A 92 -2.92 -18.56 5.96
CA GLU A 92 -2.71 -18.19 7.36
C GLU A 92 -1.99 -16.82 7.46
N GLY A 93 -2.27 -16.10 8.55
CA GLY A 93 -1.61 -14.83 8.84
C GLY A 93 -2.16 -13.63 8.07
N ALA A 94 -3.16 -13.80 7.21
CA ALA A 94 -3.79 -12.69 6.48
C ALA A 94 -5.27 -12.51 6.85
N THR A 95 -5.67 -11.25 7.04
CA THR A 95 -7.08 -10.84 7.17
C THR A 95 -7.40 -9.69 6.23
N VAL A 96 -8.66 -9.54 5.81
CA VAL A 96 -9.11 -8.38 5.01
C VAL A 96 -10.47 -7.89 5.50
N ALA A 97 -10.57 -6.58 5.70
CA ALA A 97 -11.77 -5.89 6.12
C ALA A 97 -12.11 -4.71 5.21
N GLU A 98 -13.40 -4.37 5.16
CA GLU A 98 -13.85 -3.12 4.55
C GLU A 98 -13.55 -1.95 5.49
N GLY A 99 -13.00 -0.86 4.94
CA GLY A 99 -12.73 0.34 5.70
C GLY A 99 -12.00 1.41 4.89
N ASP A 100 -12.12 2.66 5.34
CA ASP A 100 -11.49 3.80 4.69
C ASP A 100 -10.05 3.98 5.20
N ALA A 101 -9.09 3.88 4.29
CA ALA A 101 -7.68 4.14 4.59
C ALA A 101 -7.42 5.59 5.04
N ALA A 102 -8.27 6.55 4.68
CA ALA A 102 -8.15 7.94 5.18
C ALA A 102 -8.47 8.04 6.68
N GLU A 103 -9.29 7.13 7.21
CA GLU A 103 -9.65 7.05 8.62
C GLU A 103 -9.67 5.59 9.11
N PRO A 104 -8.51 4.92 9.16
CA PRO A 104 -8.44 3.52 9.53
C PRO A 104 -8.83 3.35 11.00
N ARG A 105 -9.94 2.63 11.22
CA ARG A 105 -10.44 2.31 12.56
C ARG A 105 -9.78 1.05 13.08
N LEU A 106 -8.46 1.13 13.25
CA LEU A 106 -7.60 0.04 13.66
C LEU A 106 -6.94 0.35 15.02
N PRO A 107 -6.46 -0.67 15.75
CA PRO A 107 -5.79 -0.46 17.03
C PRO A 107 -4.53 0.38 16.88
N LEU A 108 -4.40 1.44 17.68
CA LEU A 108 -3.20 2.28 17.73
C LEU A 108 -1.99 1.48 18.26
N ALA A 109 -0.80 1.90 17.88
CA ALA A 109 0.49 1.33 18.32
C ALA A 109 0.53 -0.21 18.22
N SER A 110 -0.04 -0.78 17.15
CA SER A 110 -0.23 -2.22 16.98
C SER A 110 0.50 -2.84 15.81
N TYR A 111 1.10 -2.03 14.92
CA TYR A 111 1.74 -2.50 13.70
C TYR A 111 3.23 -2.14 13.66
N ASP A 112 4.03 -3.05 13.15
CA ASP A 112 5.45 -2.81 12.88
C ASP A 112 5.62 -2.06 11.55
N VAL A 113 4.66 -2.25 10.63
CA VAL A 113 4.64 -1.59 9.31
C VAL A 113 3.22 -1.16 8.95
N VAL A 114 3.09 0.06 8.47
CA VAL A 114 1.95 0.53 7.68
C VAL A 114 2.39 0.57 6.23
N LEU A 115 1.84 -0.31 5.40
CA LEU A 115 2.09 -0.39 3.97
C LEU A 115 0.94 0.26 3.22
N SER A 116 1.25 0.96 2.14
CA SER A 116 0.25 1.44 1.18
C SER A 116 0.87 1.55 -0.21
N ARG A 117 0.11 1.13 -1.24
CA ARG A 117 0.55 1.20 -2.62
C ARG A 117 -0.49 1.90 -3.50
N HIS A 118 -0.10 3.03 -4.09
CA HIS A 118 -0.91 3.83 -5.01
C HIS A 118 -2.23 4.34 -4.40
N VAL A 119 -2.20 4.75 -3.13
CA VAL A 119 -3.39 5.18 -2.38
C VAL A 119 -3.27 6.61 -1.86
N LEU A 120 -2.08 7.03 -1.41
CA LEU A 120 -1.88 8.34 -0.78
C LEU A 120 -2.25 9.49 -1.73
N TRP A 121 -1.95 9.36 -3.02
CA TRP A 121 -2.30 10.35 -4.04
C TRP A 121 -3.80 10.63 -4.14
N ALA A 122 -4.63 9.64 -3.81
CA ALA A 122 -6.09 9.74 -3.89
C ALA A 122 -6.75 10.28 -2.62
N MET A 123 -5.96 10.58 -1.57
CA MET A 123 -6.47 11.12 -0.32
C MET A 123 -6.85 12.60 -0.46
N LEU A 124 -7.97 13.02 0.13
CA LEU A 124 -8.37 14.43 0.19
C LEU A 124 -7.41 15.25 1.07
N ASP A 125 -6.97 14.65 2.18
CA ASP A 125 -5.97 15.24 3.07
C ASP A 125 -4.90 14.17 3.39
N PRO A 126 -3.87 14.06 2.52
CA PRO A 126 -2.82 13.06 2.69
C PRO A 126 -1.95 13.30 3.94
N THR A 127 -1.79 14.55 4.40
CA THR A 127 -1.04 14.83 5.63
C THR A 127 -1.75 14.29 6.86
N THR A 128 -3.05 14.54 6.98
CA THR A 128 -3.86 13.97 8.07
C THR A 128 -3.92 12.45 7.99
N ALA A 129 -4.04 11.86 6.79
CA ALA A 129 -3.99 10.42 6.63
C ALA A 129 -2.66 9.83 7.12
N LEU A 130 -1.52 10.40 6.73
CA LEU A 130 -0.19 9.98 7.19
C LEU A 130 -0.01 10.11 8.71
N ALA A 131 -0.53 11.16 9.33
CA ALA A 131 -0.51 11.30 10.78
C ALA A 131 -1.31 10.19 11.49
N ARG A 132 -2.50 9.83 10.95
CA ARG A 132 -3.30 8.70 11.45
C ARG A 132 -2.59 7.36 11.24
N TRP A 133 -1.95 7.16 10.08
CA TRP A 133 -1.17 5.96 9.78
C TRP A 133 0.03 5.81 10.71
N SER A 134 0.71 6.92 11.01
CA SER A 134 1.80 6.94 11.99
C SER A 134 1.35 6.53 13.39
N ALA A 135 0.14 6.90 13.80
CA ALA A 135 -0.42 6.52 15.10
C ALA A 135 -0.70 5.01 15.25
N LEU A 136 -0.80 4.27 14.13
CA LEU A 136 -0.94 2.80 14.15
C LEU A 136 0.38 2.10 14.47
N LEU A 137 1.51 2.78 14.30
CA LEU A 137 2.85 2.20 14.45
C LEU A 137 3.21 1.93 15.90
N ARG A 138 3.80 0.79 16.14
CA ARG A 138 4.56 0.50 17.35
C ARG A 138 5.81 1.36 17.42
N PRO A 139 6.46 1.48 18.60
CA PRO A 139 7.79 2.08 18.68
C PRO A 139 8.75 1.41 17.69
N ARG A 140 9.47 2.23 16.89
CA ARG A 140 10.37 1.81 15.79
C ARG A 140 9.65 1.25 14.54
N GLY A 141 8.33 1.29 14.49
CA GLY A 141 7.58 0.97 13.27
C GLY A 141 7.83 1.99 12.16
N ARG A 142 7.40 1.66 10.95
CA ARG A 142 7.58 2.50 9.76
C ARG A 142 6.36 2.50 8.85
N VAL A 143 6.16 3.60 8.17
CA VAL A 143 5.26 3.69 7.01
C VAL A 143 6.07 3.38 5.77
N VAL A 144 5.56 2.51 4.91
CA VAL A 144 6.14 2.17 3.61
C VAL A 144 5.12 2.51 2.54
N LEU A 145 5.49 3.41 1.65
CA LEU A 145 4.64 3.87 0.56
C LEU A 145 5.26 3.47 -0.77
N VAL A 146 4.46 2.89 -1.66
CA VAL A 146 4.81 2.77 -3.07
C VAL A 146 3.91 3.70 -3.83
N GLU A 147 4.48 4.70 -4.47
CA GLU A 147 3.73 5.76 -5.14
C GLU A 147 4.36 6.10 -6.51
N GLY A 148 3.70 6.97 -7.24
CA GLY A 148 4.20 7.46 -8.51
C GLY A 148 3.51 8.74 -8.96
N CYS A 149 4.14 9.39 -9.94
CA CYS A 149 3.55 10.48 -10.70
C CYS A 149 3.46 10.02 -12.16
N TRP A 150 2.24 9.68 -12.58
CA TRP A 150 2.00 9.10 -13.91
C TRP A 150 2.06 10.17 -15.00
N SER A 151 2.38 9.76 -16.22
CA SER A 151 2.42 10.64 -17.40
C SER A 151 1.11 11.37 -17.69
N SER A 152 -0.01 10.87 -17.17
CA SER A 152 -1.32 11.55 -17.18
C SER A 152 -1.40 12.78 -16.27
N GLY A 153 -0.37 13.05 -15.45
CA GLY A 153 -0.37 14.11 -14.43
C GLY A 153 -1.08 13.71 -13.13
N VAL A 154 -1.56 12.48 -13.03
CA VAL A 154 -2.14 11.91 -11.81
C VAL A 154 -1.02 11.38 -10.91
N GLY A 155 -1.23 11.37 -9.60
CA GLY A 155 -0.27 10.85 -8.64
C GLY A 155 0.49 11.93 -7.87
N LEU A 156 1.54 11.52 -7.19
CA LEU A 156 2.42 12.39 -6.39
C LEU A 156 3.86 12.21 -6.85
N THR A 157 4.62 13.30 -6.91
CA THR A 157 6.07 13.23 -7.06
C THR A 157 6.72 12.76 -5.75
N ALA A 158 7.91 12.18 -5.82
CA ALA A 158 8.66 11.76 -4.64
C ALA A 158 8.89 12.94 -3.68
N ALA A 159 9.27 14.11 -4.22
CA ALA A 159 9.47 15.33 -3.43
C ALA A 159 8.19 15.76 -2.70
N ARG A 160 7.03 15.66 -3.37
CA ARG A 160 5.74 16.00 -2.75
C ARG A 160 5.39 15.01 -1.64
N THR A 161 5.60 13.72 -1.85
CA THR A 161 5.34 12.67 -0.84
C THR A 161 6.23 12.84 0.39
N VAL A 162 7.51 13.17 0.21
CA VAL A 162 8.42 13.50 1.32
C VAL A 162 7.90 14.70 2.11
N ALA A 163 7.55 15.80 1.43
CA ALA A 163 7.03 16.99 2.10
C ALA A 163 5.72 16.71 2.89
N LEU A 164 4.85 15.84 2.38
CA LEU A 164 3.63 15.40 3.08
C LEU A 164 3.97 14.58 4.32
N ALA A 165 4.94 13.65 4.21
CA ALA A 165 5.40 12.84 5.34
C ALA A 165 6.04 13.71 6.43
N GLU A 166 6.88 14.67 6.06
CA GLU A 166 7.49 15.62 6.99
C GLU A 166 6.43 16.50 7.67
N GLY A 167 5.44 16.97 6.91
CA GLY A 167 4.29 17.70 7.45
C GLY A 167 3.44 16.89 8.44
N ALA A 168 3.48 15.55 8.34
CA ALA A 168 2.85 14.64 9.29
C ALA A 168 3.78 14.21 10.46
N GLY A 169 4.96 14.82 10.60
CA GLY A 169 5.91 14.54 11.67
C GLY A 169 6.75 13.28 11.45
N LEU A 170 6.91 12.84 10.19
CA LEU A 170 7.72 11.71 9.81
C LEU A 170 9.03 12.18 9.15
N ARG A 171 10.10 11.42 9.29
CA ARG A 171 11.32 11.53 8.49
C ARG A 171 11.25 10.48 7.39
N ALA A 172 11.41 10.89 6.13
CA ALA A 172 11.20 10.05 4.97
C ALA A 172 12.49 9.88 4.16
N GLU A 173 12.70 8.68 3.63
CA GLU A 173 13.76 8.31 2.69
C GLU A 173 13.12 7.75 1.42
N VAL A 174 13.63 8.15 0.25
CA VAL A 174 13.10 7.75 -1.07
C VAL A 174 14.05 6.76 -1.73
N ARG A 175 13.46 5.72 -2.34
CA ARG A 175 14.13 4.80 -3.25
C ARG A 175 13.41 4.84 -4.61
N PRO A 176 14.05 5.24 -5.72
CA PRO A 176 13.46 5.13 -7.06
C PRO A 176 13.17 3.67 -7.42
N LEU A 177 12.07 3.46 -8.14
CA LEU A 177 11.65 2.16 -8.67
C LEU A 177 11.54 2.25 -10.20
N ASP A 178 12.61 2.65 -10.86
CA ASP A 178 12.71 2.88 -12.31
C ASP A 178 13.06 1.60 -13.09
N ASP A 179 13.44 0.52 -12.41
CA ASP A 179 13.72 -0.77 -13.05
C ASP A 179 12.44 -1.39 -13.63
N PRO A 180 12.42 -1.70 -14.95
CA PRO A 180 11.31 -2.39 -15.60
C PRO A 180 10.89 -3.70 -14.94
N ALA A 181 11.78 -4.35 -14.19
CA ALA A 181 11.51 -5.59 -13.48
C ALA A 181 10.38 -5.49 -12.44
N TYR A 182 10.12 -4.27 -11.92
CA TYR A 182 8.97 -4.05 -11.03
C TYR A 182 7.63 -4.00 -11.76
N TRP A 183 7.64 -3.57 -13.05
CA TRP A 183 6.44 -3.16 -13.77
C TRP A 183 6.10 -4.09 -14.94
N GLY A 184 6.99 -5.04 -15.29
CA GLY A 184 6.85 -5.90 -16.45
C GLY A 184 7.01 -5.19 -17.80
N ARG A 185 7.40 -3.91 -17.78
CA ARG A 185 7.60 -3.08 -18.96
C ARG A 185 8.49 -1.87 -18.64
N PRO A 186 9.15 -1.27 -19.62
CA PRO A 186 9.77 0.03 -19.45
C PRO A 186 8.75 1.08 -19.03
N ILE A 187 9.13 1.97 -18.13
CA ILE A 187 8.33 3.10 -17.68
C ILE A 187 9.05 4.41 -17.95
N SER A 188 8.28 5.47 -18.18
CA SER A 188 8.75 6.86 -18.26
C SER A 188 8.20 7.73 -17.13
N ASP A 189 7.34 7.15 -16.33
CA ASP A 189 6.74 7.80 -15.16
C ASP A 189 7.70 7.76 -13.98
N GLU A 190 7.56 8.72 -13.06
CA GLU A 190 8.24 8.66 -11.77
C GLU A 190 7.58 7.59 -10.89
N ARG A 191 8.33 6.57 -10.47
CA ARG A 191 7.91 5.53 -9.55
C ARG A 191 8.93 5.40 -8.43
N TYR A 192 8.44 5.25 -7.20
CA TYR A 192 9.34 5.24 -6.05
C TYR A 192 8.69 4.56 -4.85
N LEU A 193 9.55 4.15 -3.93
CA LEU A 193 9.19 3.71 -2.60
C LEU A 193 9.68 4.75 -1.58
N VAL A 194 8.87 5.01 -0.57
CA VAL A 194 9.24 5.85 0.57
C VAL A 194 9.19 5.00 1.83
N VAL A 195 10.25 5.07 2.62
CA VAL A 195 10.25 4.59 4.02
C VAL A 195 10.21 5.81 4.92
N ALA A 196 9.16 5.93 5.72
CA ALA A 196 9.00 7.04 6.65
C ALA A 196 8.86 6.53 8.09
N VAL A 197 9.59 7.18 9.02
CA VAL A 197 9.61 6.84 10.44
C VAL A 197 9.25 8.07 11.27
N PRO A 198 8.61 7.92 12.45
CA PRO A 198 8.35 9.05 13.33
C PRO A 198 9.62 9.84 13.63
N ALA A 199 9.58 11.16 13.42
CA ALA A 199 10.66 12.05 13.84
C ALA A 199 10.76 12.02 15.37
N ARG A 200 11.98 11.84 15.89
CA ARG A 200 12.22 11.76 17.35
C ARG A 200 12.08 13.13 17.99
#